data_c9f919f12b9746bef9d254975f85648b
#
_entry.id   c9f919f12b9746bef9d254975f85648b
#
_cell.length_a   1.000
_cell.length_b   1.000
_cell.length_c   1.000
_cell.angle_alpha   90.00
_cell.angle_beta   90.00
_cell.angle_gamma   90.00
#
_symmetry.space_group_name_H-M   'P 1'
#
loop_
_entity.id
_entity.type
_entity.pdbx_description
1 polymer ?
#
loop_
_entity_poly.entity_id
_entity_poly.type
_entity_poly.pdbx_seq_one_letter_code
_entity_poly.pdbx_strand_id
1 'polypeptide(L)'
;MMKRVLYCAAILVLACGCRNARSAEVKKAMQELGQTTENPMMAVAPDDGTEDGAQVGEVVQFDKTVHDFGDIGMNDGPQTCTFTVKNVGKEPIAIYEVVTSCGCTDAQWTREPLQPGKTGTISATYKNEDGPVPFDKTLTVYIAGVNKPVILRLRGIVHETKKSVAELYGAVKLGAMGLKSLNYKVPNVLQGESSSDEAKVANLGKQPMKVSFTDVSPNLTVEVVPASVPAGETAALRFSVKSDPALWGKHVYSATPVVNGVKAGKPITVTALTRGNFADWTPEQRKAAAQCIFDESTVSFGTVKAGTQVDAVFTFTNKGKSPLTFYSLDADSPGVTGTLPGETGAQKKGSIPVKVNTSSLPKGETVIMLTVTTNCPARPLINLFLTGLIQ
;
A
#
# COMPACT_ATOMS: atom_id res chain seq x y z
N MET A 1 -19.75 -7.81 62.49
CA MET A 1 -18.66 -7.79 61.50
C MET A 1 -18.80 -8.82 60.36
N MET A 2 -19.80 -9.70 60.35
CA MET A 2 -19.94 -10.78 59.32
C MET A 2 -20.83 -10.45 58.11
N LYS A 3 -21.56 -9.35 58.10
CA LYS A 3 -22.43 -8.98 56.97
C LYS A 3 -21.77 -8.19 55.84
N ARG A 4 -20.57 -7.63 56.04
CA ARG A 4 -19.85 -6.86 54.99
C ARG A 4 -18.96 -7.72 54.08
N VAL A 5 -18.56 -8.91 54.50
CA VAL A 5 -17.70 -9.81 53.72
C VAL A 5 -18.51 -10.60 52.66
N LEU A 6 -19.78 -10.90 52.92
CA LEU A 6 -20.62 -11.59 51.95
C LEU A 6 -21.02 -10.70 50.72
N TYR A 7 -21.11 -9.38 50.90
CA TYR A 7 -21.45 -8.47 49.79
C TYR A 7 -20.32 -8.28 48.78
N CYS A 8 -19.07 -8.33 49.22
CA CYS A 8 -17.92 -8.24 48.30
C CYS A 8 -17.71 -9.51 47.47
N ALA A 9 -17.98 -10.68 48.01
CA ALA A 9 -17.86 -11.94 47.27
C ALA A 9 -18.95 -12.11 46.19
N ALA A 10 -20.18 -11.64 46.46
CA ALA A 10 -21.28 -11.69 45.48
C ALA A 10 -21.07 -10.74 44.30
N ILE A 11 -20.43 -9.55 44.50
CA ILE A 11 -20.15 -8.60 43.45
C ILE A 11 -18.98 -9.09 42.55
N LEU A 12 -18.00 -9.83 43.09
CA LEU A 12 -16.92 -10.40 42.30
C LEU A 12 -17.37 -11.57 41.40
N VAL A 13 -18.32 -12.38 41.84
CA VAL A 13 -18.84 -13.49 41.02
C VAL A 13 -19.77 -12.97 39.90
N LEU A 14 -20.54 -11.90 40.13
CA LEU A 14 -21.35 -11.27 39.09
C LEU A 14 -20.50 -10.55 38.03
N ALA A 15 -19.35 -9.96 38.41
CA ALA A 15 -18.45 -9.31 37.45
C ALA A 15 -17.71 -10.31 36.54
N CYS A 16 -17.37 -11.53 37.04
CA CYS A 16 -16.74 -12.56 36.23
C CYS A 16 -17.74 -13.26 35.28
N GLY A 17 -18.98 -13.49 35.71
CA GLY A 17 -20.04 -14.08 34.88
C GLY A 17 -20.46 -13.20 33.71
N CYS A 18 -20.56 -11.88 33.93
CA CYS A 18 -20.90 -10.94 32.85
C CYS A 18 -19.80 -10.75 31.78
N ARG A 19 -18.54 -10.95 32.13
CA ARG A 19 -17.43 -10.87 31.13
C ARG A 19 -17.46 -12.04 30.16
N ASN A 20 -17.71 -13.25 30.64
CA ASN A 20 -17.80 -14.44 29.79
C ASN A 20 -19.09 -14.49 28.97
N ALA A 21 -20.21 -14.05 29.52
CA ALA A 21 -21.49 -13.97 28.80
C ALA A 21 -21.41 -12.93 27.65
N ARG A 22 -20.86 -11.73 27.92
CA ARG A 22 -20.64 -10.72 26.85
C ARG A 22 -19.70 -11.18 25.76
N SER A 23 -18.65 -11.92 26.09
CA SER A 23 -17.73 -12.44 25.08
C SER A 23 -18.37 -13.55 24.23
N ALA A 24 -19.26 -14.34 24.78
CA ALA A 24 -20.01 -15.38 24.06
C ALA A 24 -21.10 -14.79 23.17
N GLU A 25 -21.84 -13.78 23.65
CA GLU A 25 -22.83 -13.06 22.86
C GLU A 25 -22.23 -12.25 21.73
N VAL A 26 -21.10 -11.59 21.97
CA VAL A 26 -20.35 -10.88 20.93
C VAL A 26 -19.82 -11.85 19.88
N LYS A 27 -19.29 -13.01 20.27
CA LYS A 27 -18.85 -14.04 19.32
C LYS A 27 -20.02 -14.61 18.52
N LYS A 28 -21.19 -14.83 19.15
CA LYS A 28 -22.38 -15.30 18.46
C LYS A 28 -22.94 -14.26 17.50
N ALA A 29 -23.00 -12.99 17.90
CA ALA A 29 -23.40 -11.89 17.03
C ALA A 29 -22.43 -11.67 15.86
N MET A 30 -21.11 -11.84 16.06
CA MET A 30 -20.12 -11.80 14.99
C MET A 30 -20.26 -12.98 14.01
N GLN A 31 -20.63 -14.14 14.49
CA GLN A 31 -20.86 -15.33 13.67
C GLN A 31 -22.16 -15.23 12.85
N GLU A 32 -23.21 -14.61 13.41
CA GLU A 32 -24.48 -14.34 12.74
C GLU A 32 -24.38 -13.20 11.70
N LEU A 33 -23.40 -12.29 11.84
CA LEU A 33 -23.13 -11.20 10.89
C LEU A 33 -22.17 -11.60 9.76
N GLY A 34 -21.65 -12.83 9.74
CA GLY A 34 -20.73 -13.30 8.71
C GLY A 34 -19.39 -12.56 8.69
N GLN A 35 -19.06 -11.82 9.77
CA GLN A 35 -17.79 -11.10 9.87
C GLN A 35 -16.70 -12.06 10.35
N THR A 36 -15.87 -12.51 9.43
CA THR A 36 -14.57 -13.09 9.76
C THR A 36 -13.69 -12.01 10.39
N THR A 37 -12.86 -12.39 11.36
CA THR A 37 -11.94 -11.53 12.11
C THR A 37 -10.75 -11.03 11.26
N GLU A 38 -10.96 -10.78 9.97
CA GLU A 38 -9.97 -10.16 9.10
C GLU A 38 -10.16 -8.64 9.12
N ASN A 39 -9.06 -7.95 9.33
CA ASN A 39 -8.95 -6.50 9.42
C ASN A 39 -9.71 -5.83 8.25
N PRO A 40 -10.73 -4.96 8.51
CA PRO A 40 -11.55 -4.36 7.44
C PRO A 40 -10.76 -3.50 6.44
N MET A 41 -9.51 -3.16 6.75
CA MET A 41 -8.63 -2.41 5.83
C MET A 41 -7.96 -3.29 4.76
N MET A 42 -8.18 -4.61 4.76
CA MET A 42 -7.62 -5.55 3.76
C MET A 42 -8.65 -6.55 3.21
N ALA A 43 -9.93 -6.32 3.40
CA ALA A 43 -10.95 -7.16 2.78
C ALA A 43 -10.98 -6.90 1.26
N VAL A 44 -10.15 -7.62 0.53
CA VAL A 44 -10.50 -8.03 -0.83
C VAL A 44 -11.70 -8.96 -0.64
N ALA A 45 -12.87 -8.57 -1.13
CA ALA A 45 -14.06 -9.41 -1.10
C ALA A 45 -13.70 -10.81 -1.64
N PRO A 46 -14.17 -11.90 -1.00
CA PRO A 46 -13.95 -13.23 -1.53
C PRO A 46 -14.51 -13.28 -2.95
N ASP A 47 -13.69 -13.79 -3.88
CA ASP A 47 -14.08 -14.09 -5.24
C ASP A 47 -15.12 -15.20 -5.17
N ASP A 48 -16.39 -14.87 -5.33
CA ASP A 48 -17.51 -15.82 -5.30
C ASP A 48 -17.65 -16.63 -6.60
N GLY A 49 -16.72 -16.45 -7.54
CA GLY A 49 -16.63 -17.28 -8.74
C GLY A 49 -17.78 -17.10 -9.75
N THR A 50 -18.60 -16.07 -9.58
CA THR A 50 -19.62 -15.73 -10.59
C THR A 50 -19.02 -14.74 -11.57
N GLU A 51 -18.55 -15.27 -12.69
CA GLU A 51 -17.94 -14.52 -13.77
C GLU A 51 -19.00 -14.15 -14.82
N ASP A 52 -19.26 -12.84 -14.96
CA ASP A 52 -19.62 -12.22 -16.25
C ASP A 52 -19.27 -10.73 -16.22
N GLY A 53 -17.98 -10.39 -16.35
CA GLY A 53 -17.51 -9.02 -16.53
C GLY A 53 -15.99 -8.91 -16.55
N ALA A 54 -15.49 -8.02 -17.38
CA ALA A 54 -14.07 -7.77 -17.58
C ALA A 54 -13.42 -7.10 -16.34
N GLN A 55 -12.13 -7.30 -16.14
CA GLN A 55 -11.38 -6.70 -15.04
C GLN A 55 -11.00 -5.24 -15.36
N VAL A 56 -10.76 -4.45 -14.31
CA VAL A 56 -10.14 -3.13 -14.43
C VAL A 56 -8.78 -3.29 -15.14
N GLY A 57 -8.51 -2.48 -16.17
CA GLY A 57 -7.33 -2.59 -17.03
C GLY A 57 -7.64 -3.20 -18.40
N GLU A 58 -8.61 -4.10 -18.49
CA GLU A 58 -9.09 -4.65 -19.77
C GLU A 58 -10.13 -3.74 -20.44
N VAL A 59 -10.90 -3.01 -19.63
CA VAL A 59 -12.02 -2.17 -20.08
C VAL A 59 -11.75 -0.69 -19.82
N VAL A 60 -11.13 -0.35 -18.68
CA VAL A 60 -10.89 1.04 -18.27
C VAL A 60 -9.47 1.28 -17.82
N GLN A 61 -8.94 2.44 -18.15
CA GLN A 61 -7.68 2.95 -17.68
C GLN A 61 -7.86 4.32 -17.05
N PHE A 62 -7.31 4.53 -15.85
CA PHE A 62 -7.28 5.83 -15.18
C PHE A 62 -5.91 6.49 -15.37
N ASP A 63 -5.88 7.82 -15.47
CA ASP A 63 -4.65 8.62 -15.47
C ASP A 63 -3.89 8.49 -14.14
N LYS A 64 -4.65 8.38 -13.05
CA LYS A 64 -4.17 8.16 -11.67
C LYS A 64 -5.29 7.56 -10.84
N THR A 65 -4.96 6.87 -9.77
CA THR A 65 -5.92 6.35 -8.79
C THR A 65 -5.79 7.03 -7.42
N VAL A 66 -4.75 7.83 -7.23
CA VAL A 66 -4.51 8.61 -6.01
C VAL A 66 -4.25 10.06 -6.40
N HIS A 67 -4.89 10.98 -5.69
CA HIS A 67 -4.56 12.39 -5.75
C HIS A 67 -4.14 12.88 -4.36
N ASP A 68 -2.95 13.47 -4.29
CA ASP A 68 -2.42 14.06 -3.08
C ASP A 68 -2.53 15.59 -3.15
N PHE A 69 -3.39 16.16 -2.34
CA PHE A 69 -3.51 17.63 -2.21
C PHE A 69 -2.31 18.24 -1.48
N GLY A 70 -1.51 17.40 -0.79
CA GLY A 70 -0.41 17.88 0.05
C GLY A 70 -0.91 18.56 1.30
N ASP A 71 -0.30 19.69 1.63
CA ASP A 71 -0.66 20.48 2.82
C ASP A 71 -1.63 21.60 2.45
N ILE A 72 -2.78 21.61 3.09
CA ILE A 72 -3.85 22.60 2.91
C ILE A 72 -4.20 23.26 4.25
N GLY A 73 -4.55 24.54 4.23
CA GLY A 73 -5.04 25.26 5.43
C GLY A 73 -6.53 25.02 5.65
N MET A 74 -6.98 25.04 6.89
CA MET A 74 -8.41 24.96 7.23
C MET A 74 -9.25 26.04 6.52
N ASN A 75 -8.66 27.21 6.27
CA ASN A 75 -9.33 28.35 5.65
C ASN A 75 -9.11 28.45 4.13
N ASP A 76 -8.45 27.48 3.50
CA ASP A 76 -8.20 27.51 2.05
C ASP A 76 -9.46 27.14 1.21
N GLY A 77 -10.57 26.77 1.89
CA GLY A 77 -11.81 26.35 1.24
C GLY A 77 -11.73 24.93 0.65
N PRO A 78 -12.80 24.47 0.00
CA PRO A 78 -12.85 23.15 -0.61
C PRO A 78 -11.78 22.95 -1.68
N GLN A 79 -11.17 21.77 -1.70
CA GLN A 79 -10.12 21.40 -2.67
C GLN A 79 -10.68 20.43 -3.70
N THR A 80 -10.48 20.72 -4.98
CA THR A 80 -11.01 19.91 -6.08
C THR A 80 -9.89 19.31 -6.91
N CYS A 81 -10.05 18.04 -7.29
CA CYS A 81 -9.19 17.37 -8.28
C CYS A 81 -10.04 16.64 -9.32
N THR A 82 -9.41 16.28 -10.42
CA THR A 82 -10.03 15.51 -11.49
C THR A 82 -9.22 14.25 -11.76
N PHE A 83 -9.93 13.14 -11.94
CA PHE A 83 -9.42 11.88 -12.45
C PHE A 83 -9.98 11.71 -13.87
N THR A 84 -9.13 11.26 -14.79
CA THR A 84 -9.53 10.96 -16.16
C THR A 84 -9.63 9.44 -16.32
N VAL A 85 -10.78 8.98 -16.82
CA VAL A 85 -11.02 7.58 -17.16
C VAL A 85 -11.10 7.43 -18.66
N LYS A 86 -10.41 6.47 -19.23
CA LYS A 86 -10.44 6.11 -20.65
C LYS A 86 -11.07 4.75 -20.83
N ASN A 87 -12.01 4.64 -21.75
CA ASN A 87 -12.50 3.35 -22.23
C ASN A 87 -11.44 2.73 -23.15
N VAL A 88 -10.79 1.66 -22.71
CA VAL A 88 -9.82 0.88 -23.49
C VAL A 88 -10.40 -0.43 -24.02
N GLY A 89 -11.66 -0.71 -23.65
CA GLY A 89 -12.42 -1.88 -24.13
C GLY A 89 -12.97 -1.68 -25.54
N LYS A 90 -13.74 -2.65 -25.99
CA LYS A 90 -14.36 -2.68 -27.33
C LYS A 90 -15.81 -2.23 -27.33
N GLU A 91 -16.47 -2.23 -26.17
CA GLU A 91 -17.88 -1.86 -25.98
C GLU A 91 -18.01 -0.51 -25.25
N PRO A 92 -19.10 0.23 -25.46
CA PRO A 92 -19.40 1.42 -24.69
C PRO A 92 -19.51 1.11 -23.19
N ILE A 93 -18.96 1.97 -22.34
CA ILE A 93 -19.06 1.86 -20.88
C ILE A 93 -19.77 3.08 -20.30
N ALA A 94 -20.34 2.94 -19.10
CA ALA A 94 -20.94 4.07 -18.37
C ALA A 94 -20.53 4.01 -16.90
N ILE A 95 -20.13 5.16 -16.33
CA ILE A 95 -19.98 5.32 -14.89
C ILE A 95 -21.38 5.55 -14.31
N TYR A 96 -21.95 4.55 -13.69
CA TYR A 96 -23.34 4.68 -13.19
C TYR A 96 -23.40 5.19 -11.74
N GLU A 97 -22.34 4.97 -10.95
CA GLU A 97 -22.31 5.43 -9.56
C GLU A 97 -20.89 5.74 -9.09
N VAL A 98 -20.74 6.78 -8.27
CA VAL A 98 -19.52 7.09 -7.51
C VAL A 98 -19.92 7.34 -6.07
N VAL A 99 -19.47 6.48 -5.16
CA VAL A 99 -19.76 6.55 -3.73
C VAL A 99 -18.53 7.10 -2.99
N THR A 100 -18.73 8.15 -2.21
CA THR A 100 -17.69 8.75 -1.37
C THR A 100 -17.68 8.12 0.02
N SER A 101 -16.50 7.98 0.63
CA SER A 101 -16.34 7.39 1.98
C SER A 101 -16.86 8.27 3.12
N CYS A 102 -17.15 9.54 2.86
CA CYS A 102 -17.68 10.50 3.86
C CYS A 102 -18.52 11.59 3.20
N GLY A 103 -19.34 12.28 3.99
CA GLY A 103 -20.06 13.49 3.57
C GLY A 103 -19.15 14.72 3.32
N CYS A 104 -17.87 14.63 3.68
CA CYS A 104 -16.86 15.65 3.48
C CYS A 104 -16.26 15.65 2.05
N THR A 105 -16.74 14.78 1.17
CA THR A 105 -16.28 14.68 -0.22
C THR A 105 -17.48 14.60 -1.15
N ASP A 106 -17.53 15.50 -2.12
CA ASP A 106 -18.50 15.49 -3.20
C ASP A 106 -17.86 14.97 -4.48
N ALA A 107 -18.63 14.24 -5.30
CA ALA A 107 -18.16 13.74 -6.59
C ALA A 107 -19.15 14.09 -7.72
N GLN A 108 -18.60 14.50 -8.84
CA GLN A 108 -19.32 14.70 -10.11
C GLN A 108 -18.59 13.93 -11.19
N TRP A 109 -19.32 13.33 -12.12
CA TRP A 109 -18.69 12.52 -13.17
C TRP A 109 -19.45 12.57 -14.49
N THR A 110 -18.77 12.19 -15.56
CA THR A 110 -19.36 12.03 -16.89
C THR A 110 -20.47 10.98 -16.84
N ARG A 111 -21.70 11.39 -17.17
CA ARG A 111 -22.91 10.52 -17.16
C ARG A 111 -23.16 9.84 -18.50
N GLU A 112 -22.65 10.42 -19.58
CA GLU A 112 -22.79 9.89 -20.91
C GLU A 112 -21.94 8.62 -21.08
N PRO A 113 -22.45 7.63 -21.85
CA PRO A 113 -21.66 6.44 -22.16
C PRO A 113 -20.40 6.78 -22.95
N LEU A 114 -19.27 6.29 -22.47
CA LEU A 114 -17.97 6.45 -23.12
C LEU A 114 -17.77 5.38 -24.19
N GLN A 115 -17.73 5.81 -25.44
CA GLN A 115 -17.41 4.95 -26.57
C GLN A 115 -15.96 4.43 -26.49
N PRO A 116 -15.61 3.31 -27.14
CA PRO A 116 -14.25 2.82 -27.23
C PRO A 116 -13.24 3.93 -27.60
N GLY A 117 -12.16 4.02 -26.83
CA GLY A 117 -11.10 5.01 -26.99
C GLY A 117 -11.42 6.41 -26.43
N LYS A 118 -12.66 6.68 -26.01
CA LYS A 118 -13.06 7.99 -25.45
C LYS A 118 -12.74 8.08 -23.95
N THR A 119 -12.64 9.32 -23.48
CA THR A 119 -12.35 9.66 -22.09
C THR A 119 -13.54 10.33 -21.42
N GLY A 120 -13.68 10.09 -20.11
CA GLY A 120 -14.58 10.81 -19.22
C GLY A 120 -13.80 11.34 -18.01
N THR A 121 -14.48 12.09 -17.16
CA THR A 121 -13.88 12.68 -15.96
C THR A 121 -14.68 12.35 -14.71
N ILE A 122 -13.98 12.27 -13.58
CA ILE A 122 -14.55 12.24 -12.24
C ILE A 122 -13.90 13.40 -11.48
N SER A 123 -14.69 14.42 -11.15
CA SER A 123 -14.26 15.54 -10.33
C SER A 123 -14.63 15.28 -8.88
N ALA A 124 -13.66 15.33 -8.00
CA ALA A 124 -13.85 15.11 -6.57
C ALA A 124 -13.47 16.37 -5.79
N THR A 125 -14.37 16.84 -4.93
CA THR A 125 -14.18 18.01 -4.07
C THR A 125 -14.17 17.59 -2.62
N TYR A 126 -13.03 17.76 -1.97
CA TYR A 126 -12.86 17.54 -0.53
C TYR A 126 -13.14 18.86 0.24
N LYS A 127 -14.04 18.79 1.19
CA LYS A 127 -14.33 19.88 2.14
C LYS A 127 -13.46 19.67 3.37
N ASN A 128 -12.53 20.59 3.64
CA ASN A 128 -11.56 20.50 4.73
C ASN A 128 -12.17 20.89 6.10
N GLU A 129 -13.38 20.38 6.39
CA GLU A 129 -14.16 20.67 7.60
C GLU A 129 -13.79 19.76 8.79
N ASP A 130 -13.04 18.67 8.55
CA ASP A 130 -12.71 17.65 9.57
C ASP A 130 -11.67 18.16 10.62
N GLY A 131 -11.16 19.39 10.46
CA GLY A 131 -10.14 19.95 11.34
C GLY A 131 -8.70 19.69 10.87
N PRO A 132 -7.70 20.14 11.65
CA PRO A 132 -6.29 20.13 11.27
C PRO A 132 -5.68 18.73 11.41
N VAL A 133 -6.07 17.79 10.56
CA VAL A 133 -5.65 16.37 10.59
C VAL A 133 -5.25 15.88 9.20
N PRO A 134 -4.40 14.85 9.12
CA PRO A 134 -4.23 14.09 7.87
C PRO A 134 -5.54 13.44 7.45
N PHE A 135 -5.80 13.41 6.15
CA PHE A 135 -6.97 12.72 5.59
C PHE A 135 -6.59 11.77 4.47
N ASP A 136 -7.37 10.72 4.35
CA ASP A 136 -7.32 9.74 3.27
C ASP A 136 -8.76 9.27 3.00
N LYS A 137 -9.36 9.84 1.94
CA LYS A 137 -10.76 9.61 1.58
C LYS A 137 -10.81 8.78 0.31
N THR A 138 -11.81 7.91 0.19
CA THR A 138 -11.97 7.07 -0.99
C THR A 138 -13.24 7.40 -1.76
N LEU A 139 -13.17 7.23 -3.08
CA LEU A 139 -14.31 7.20 -3.97
C LEU A 139 -14.37 5.81 -4.60
N THR A 140 -15.49 5.14 -4.44
CA THR A 140 -15.76 3.85 -5.07
C THR A 140 -16.54 4.09 -6.35
N VAL A 141 -15.89 3.79 -7.48
CA VAL A 141 -16.43 4.06 -8.83
C VAL A 141 -16.98 2.77 -9.42
N TYR A 142 -18.26 2.75 -9.71
CA TYR A 142 -18.94 1.64 -10.34
C TYR A 142 -19.14 1.91 -11.84
N ILE A 143 -18.67 0.99 -12.67
CA ILE A 143 -18.65 1.12 -14.13
C ILE A 143 -19.35 -0.09 -14.74
N ALA A 144 -20.31 0.15 -15.61
CA ALA A 144 -21.00 -0.93 -16.33
C ALA A 144 -20.01 -1.75 -17.16
N GLY A 145 -20.09 -3.07 -17.05
CA GLY A 145 -19.19 -4.00 -17.74
C GLY A 145 -17.87 -4.29 -16.99
N VAL A 146 -17.68 -3.74 -15.78
CA VAL A 146 -16.52 -4.01 -14.93
C VAL A 146 -16.97 -4.65 -13.62
N ASN A 147 -16.48 -5.85 -13.31
CA ASN A 147 -16.92 -6.66 -12.17
C ASN A 147 -16.61 -6.06 -10.80
N LYS A 148 -15.46 -5.40 -10.67
CA LYS A 148 -15.00 -4.83 -9.39
C LYS A 148 -14.98 -3.30 -9.51
N PRO A 149 -15.51 -2.58 -8.50
CA PRO A 149 -15.43 -1.14 -8.51
C PRO A 149 -13.98 -0.65 -8.43
N VAL A 150 -13.71 0.49 -9.03
CA VAL A 150 -12.40 1.15 -8.94
C VAL A 150 -12.39 2.04 -7.72
N ILE A 151 -11.35 1.94 -6.92
CA ILE A 151 -11.14 2.79 -5.74
C ILE A 151 -10.18 3.91 -6.11
N LEU A 152 -10.68 5.15 -6.07
CA LEU A 152 -9.87 6.36 -6.16
C LEU A 152 -9.65 6.92 -4.77
N ARG A 153 -8.51 7.57 -4.53
CA ARG A 153 -8.13 8.09 -3.21
C ARG A 153 -7.77 9.56 -3.29
N LEU A 154 -8.22 10.31 -2.28
CA LEU A 154 -7.85 11.70 -2.01
C LEU A 154 -7.11 11.74 -0.69
N ARG A 155 -5.89 12.23 -0.67
CA ARG A 155 -5.11 12.35 0.55
C ARG A 155 -4.49 13.73 0.70
N GLY A 156 -4.14 14.08 1.92
CA GLY A 156 -3.48 15.33 2.25
C GLY A 156 -3.43 15.56 3.74
N ILE A 157 -2.97 16.74 4.15
CA ILE A 157 -2.91 17.17 5.56
C ILE A 157 -3.55 18.55 5.66
N VAL A 158 -4.56 18.69 6.52
CA VAL A 158 -5.15 19.98 6.88
C VAL A 158 -4.38 20.57 8.06
N HIS A 159 -4.07 21.87 8.01
CA HIS A 159 -3.40 22.61 9.08
C HIS A 159 -4.28 23.76 9.58
N GLU A 160 -4.18 24.10 10.87
CA GLU A 160 -4.88 25.26 11.45
C GLU A 160 -4.49 26.57 10.77
N THR A 161 -3.20 26.71 10.48
CA THR A 161 -2.66 27.86 9.75
C THR A 161 -1.91 27.38 8.53
N LYS A 162 -1.97 28.14 7.44
CA LYS A 162 -1.19 27.84 6.24
C LYS A 162 0.29 27.95 6.58
N LYS A 163 0.97 26.82 6.62
CA LYS A 163 2.42 26.78 6.79
C LYS A 163 3.10 27.35 5.56
N SER A 164 4.17 28.09 5.78
CA SER A 164 5.05 28.53 4.71
C SER A 164 5.69 27.32 4.00
N VAL A 165 6.06 27.51 2.73
CA VAL A 165 6.77 26.48 1.96
C VAL A 165 8.05 26.03 2.68
N ALA A 166 8.74 26.95 3.36
CA ALA A 166 9.93 26.65 4.15
C ALA A 166 9.65 25.76 5.38
N GLU A 167 8.51 25.93 6.04
CA GLU A 167 8.08 25.07 7.15
C GLU A 167 7.68 23.68 6.67
N LEU A 168 7.02 23.60 5.52
CA LEU A 168 6.54 22.33 4.96
C LEU A 168 7.65 21.45 4.37
N TYR A 169 8.63 22.07 3.72
CA TYR A 169 9.66 21.36 2.96
C TYR A 169 11.08 21.56 3.50
N GLY A 170 11.21 22.22 4.65
CA GLY A 170 12.51 22.53 5.26
C GLY A 170 13.16 21.37 6.01
N ALA A 171 12.49 20.24 6.19
CA ALA A 171 13.02 19.09 6.94
C ALA A 171 14.25 18.48 6.27
N VAL A 172 14.26 18.41 4.93
CA VAL A 172 15.40 17.98 4.13
C VAL A 172 15.74 19.08 3.14
N LYS A 173 16.99 19.57 3.20
CA LYS A 173 17.51 20.60 2.29
C LYS A 173 18.68 20.05 1.49
N LEU A 174 18.59 20.17 0.18
CA LEU A 174 19.65 19.86 -0.77
C LEU A 174 19.93 21.11 -1.60
N GLY A 175 20.79 21.98 -1.10
CA GLY A 175 20.94 23.32 -1.64
C GLY A 175 19.66 24.15 -1.49
N ALA A 176 19.14 24.67 -2.60
CA ALA A 176 17.86 25.39 -2.63
C ALA A 176 16.63 24.46 -2.62
N MET A 177 16.82 23.16 -2.88
CA MET A 177 15.74 22.17 -2.96
C MET A 177 15.32 21.72 -1.57
N GLY A 178 14.06 21.95 -1.22
CA GLY A 178 13.41 21.46 -0.01
C GLY A 178 12.56 20.22 -0.28
N LEU A 179 12.58 19.26 0.64
CA LEU A 179 11.89 17.97 0.54
C LEU A 179 11.27 17.59 1.88
N LYS A 180 10.19 16.84 1.86
CA LYS A 180 9.65 16.20 3.08
C LYS A 180 10.43 14.92 3.45
N SER A 181 10.96 14.20 2.48
CA SER A 181 11.69 12.94 2.65
C SER A 181 12.73 12.78 1.57
N LEU A 182 13.73 11.93 1.82
CA LEU A 182 14.63 11.39 0.81
C LEU A 182 14.15 10.02 0.28
N ASN A 183 13.16 9.40 0.94
CA ASN A 183 12.73 8.04 0.66
C ASN A 183 11.30 8.07 0.10
N TYR A 184 11.14 7.53 -1.09
CA TYR A 184 9.90 7.45 -1.83
C TYR A 184 9.55 5.99 -2.14
N LYS A 185 8.33 5.76 -2.59
CA LYS A 185 7.85 4.46 -3.03
C LYS A 185 7.01 4.64 -4.28
N VAL A 186 7.05 3.66 -5.17
CA VAL A 186 6.04 3.51 -6.23
C VAL A 186 5.06 2.41 -5.84
N PRO A 187 3.85 2.38 -6.41
CA PRO A 187 2.96 1.23 -6.35
C PRO A 187 3.69 -0.04 -6.84
N ASN A 188 3.13 -1.22 -6.54
CA ASN A 188 3.73 -2.47 -6.99
C ASN A 188 3.99 -2.48 -8.50
N VAL A 189 5.21 -2.85 -8.87
CA VAL A 189 5.61 -2.97 -10.28
C VAL A 189 5.22 -4.36 -10.78
N LEU A 190 4.41 -4.43 -11.83
CA LEU A 190 4.12 -5.69 -12.50
C LEU A 190 5.24 -6.05 -13.45
N GLN A 191 5.63 -7.32 -13.53
CA GLN A 191 6.62 -7.75 -14.52
C GLN A 191 6.15 -7.41 -15.94
N GLY A 192 7.04 -6.79 -16.71
CA GLY A 192 6.78 -6.27 -18.05
C GLY A 192 6.32 -4.81 -18.10
N GLU A 193 5.98 -4.22 -16.95
CA GLU A 193 5.41 -2.87 -16.86
C GLU A 193 6.32 -1.87 -16.11
N SER A 194 5.87 -0.63 -16.06
CA SER A 194 6.43 0.44 -15.24
C SER A 194 5.41 0.91 -14.21
N SER A 195 5.87 1.32 -13.05
CA SER A 195 5.04 1.95 -12.02
C SER A 195 5.61 3.31 -11.65
N SER A 196 4.74 4.30 -11.51
CA SER A 196 5.12 5.68 -11.27
C SER A 196 4.40 6.25 -10.05
N ASP A 197 5.02 7.24 -9.41
CA ASP A 197 4.40 8.09 -8.40
C ASP A 197 5.03 9.48 -8.46
N GLU A 198 4.45 10.43 -7.76
CA GLU A 198 4.98 11.78 -7.65
C GLU A 198 4.98 12.28 -6.20
N ALA A 199 5.93 13.14 -5.90
CA ALA A 199 6.02 13.90 -4.67
C ALA A 199 6.18 15.39 -4.99
N LYS A 200 6.11 16.25 -3.99
CA LYS A 200 6.39 17.67 -4.17
C LYS A 200 7.79 18.00 -3.68
N VAL A 201 8.46 18.86 -4.43
CA VAL A 201 9.69 19.57 -4.02
C VAL A 201 9.42 21.06 -3.95
N ALA A 202 10.19 21.77 -3.18
CA ALA A 202 10.08 23.20 -3.04
C ALA A 202 11.39 23.92 -3.34
N ASN A 203 11.31 25.12 -3.92
CA ASN A 203 12.44 26.02 -4.00
C ASN A 203 12.48 26.91 -2.74
N LEU A 204 13.39 26.62 -1.83
CA LEU A 204 13.64 27.39 -0.60
C LEU A 204 14.66 28.51 -0.80
N GLY A 205 15.18 28.67 -2.01
CA GLY A 205 16.13 29.73 -2.39
C GLY A 205 15.42 31.02 -2.80
N LYS A 206 16.23 32.02 -3.16
CA LYS A 206 15.77 33.35 -3.59
C LYS A 206 15.75 33.53 -5.11
N GLN A 207 16.27 32.56 -5.85
CA GLN A 207 16.38 32.56 -7.31
C GLN A 207 15.66 31.33 -7.88
N PRO A 208 15.28 31.32 -9.15
CA PRO A 208 14.74 30.12 -9.78
C PRO A 208 15.68 28.92 -9.61
N MET A 209 15.10 27.76 -9.29
CA MET A 209 15.83 26.51 -9.06
C MET A 209 15.67 25.59 -10.25
N LYS A 210 16.81 25.09 -10.75
CA LYS A 210 16.86 24.01 -11.75
C LYS A 210 17.37 22.73 -11.08
N VAL A 211 16.70 21.61 -11.33
CA VAL A 211 17.08 20.32 -10.77
C VAL A 211 17.28 19.33 -11.92
N SER A 212 18.40 18.64 -11.90
CA SER A 212 18.69 17.45 -12.70
C SER A 212 19.16 16.32 -11.77
N PHE A 213 19.37 15.14 -12.31
CA PHE A 213 19.79 13.97 -11.52
C PHE A 213 21.01 13.30 -12.14
N THR A 214 21.89 12.81 -11.28
CA THR A 214 23.05 11.98 -11.63
C THR A 214 23.05 10.71 -10.79
N ASP A 215 23.91 9.75 -11.12
CA ASP A 215 23.99 8.44 -10.44
C ASP A 215 22.61 7.78 -10.32
N VAL A 216 21.84 7.87 -11.39
CA VAL A 216 20.50 7.30 -11.44
C VAL A 216 20.60 5.79 -11.60
N SER A 217 19.98 5.04 -10.70
CA SER A 217 19.93 3.57 -10.79
C SER A 217 19.30 3.13 -12.11
N PRO A 218 19.77 2.02 -12.71
CA PRO A 218 19.09 1.41 -13.84
C PRO A 218 17.60 1.21 -13.57
N ASN A 219 16.77 1.33 -14.59
CA ASN A 219 15.31 1.20 -14.53
C ASN A 219 14.57 2.28 -13.72
N LEU A 220 15.25 3.24 -13.12
CA LEU A 220 14.65 4.43 -12.50
C LEU A 220 14.66 5.60 -13.47
N THR A 221 13.52 6.25 -13.65
CA THR A 221 13.40 7.58 -14.26
C THR A 221 12.96 8.56 -13.18
N VAL A 222 13.60 9.74 -13.12
CA VAL A 222 13.28 10.77 -12.15
C VAL A 222 13.44 12.16 -12.75
N GLU A 223 12.47 13.04 -12.51
CA GLU A 223 12.47 14.41 -13.02
C GLU A 223 11.72 15.38 -12.10
N VAL A 224 12.00 16.66 -12.22
CA VAL A 224 11.23 17.74 -11.58
C VAL A 224 10.45 18.50 -12.66
N VAL A 225 9.14 18.64 -12.47
CA VAL A 225 8.25 19.31 -13.43
C VAL A 225 7.48 20.43 -12.72
N PRO A 226 7.59 21.69 -13.19
CA PRO A 226 8.40 22.18 -14.29
C PRO A 226 9.92 22.14 -13.98
N ALA A 227 10.75 22.07 -15.01
CA ALA A 227 12.21 21.98 -14.89
C ALA A 227 12.87 23.21 -14.23
N SER A 228 12.17 24.34 -14.17
CA SER A 228 12.59 25.55 -13.45
C SER A 228 11.51 25.92 -12.44
N VAL A 229 11.86 25.93 -11.16
CA VAL A 229 10.93 26.20 -10.05
C VAL A 229 11.20 27.62 -9.54
N PRO A 230 10.22 28.55 -9.59
CA PRO A 230 10.39 29.90 -9.04
C PRO A 230 10.70 29.88 -7.53
N ALA A 231 11.28 30.94 -7.02
CA ALA A 231 11.57 31.09 -5.59
C ALA A 231 10.29 31.03 -4.75
N GLY A 232 10.29 30.20 -3.69
CA GLY A 232 9.15 30.02 -2.79
C GLY A 232 8.04 29.12 -3.37
N GLU A 233 8.16 28.61 -4.58
CA GLU A 233 7.16 27.76 -5.21
C GLU A 233 7.52 26.27 -5.10
N THR A 234 6.53 25.42 -5.39
CA THR A 234 6.67 23.96 -5.42
C THR A 234 6.58 23.42 -6.84
N ALA A 235 7.17 22.25 -7.06
CA ALA A 235 7.09 21.49 -8.30
C ALA A 235 6.86 20.01 -8.03
N ALA A 236 6.41 19.27 -9.02
CA ALA A 236 6.31 17.82 -8.96
C ALA A 236 7.69 17.18 -9.10
N LEU A 237 8.05 16.27 -8.18
CA LEU A 237 9.12 15.31 -8.31
C LEU A 237 8.48 14.00 -8.79
N ARG A 238 8.61 13.70 -10.08
CA ARG A 238 8.08 12.47 -10.68
C ARG A 238 9.13 11.41 -10.72
N PHE A 239 8.76 10.19 -10.43
CA PHE A 239 9.64 9.04 -10.53
C PHE A 239 8.88 7.82 -11.02
N SER A 240 9.55 7.01 -11.81
CA SER A 240 9.01 5.79 -12.41
C SER A 240 10.05 4.69 -12.34
N VAL A 241 9.62 3.49 -11.99
CA VAL A 241 10.46 2.29 -11.99
C VAL A 241 9.91 1.33 -13.03
N LYS A 242 10.75 0.95 -13.99
CA LYS A 242 10.47 -0.10 -14.96
C LYS A 242 10.87 -1.46 -14.38
N SER A 243 10.04 -2.48 -14.58
CA SER A 243 10.36 -3.85 -14.16
C SER A 243 11.61 -4.37 -14.87
N ASP A 244 12.35 -5.22 -14.15
CA ASP A 244 13.46 -6.00 -14.68
C ASP A 244 13.13 -7.48 -14.48
N PRO A 245 13.19 -8.33 -15.53
CA PRO A 245 12.89 -9.75 -15.41
C PRO A 245 13.75 -10.51 -14.40
N ALA A 246 14.95 -10.00 -14.10
CA ALA A 246 15.86 -10.58 -13.11
C ALA A 246 15.56 -10.15 -11.68
N LEU A 247 14.75 -9.09 -11.48
CA LEU A 247 14.51 -8.49 -10.17
C LEU A 247 13.07 -8.75 -9.70
N TRP A 248 12.95 -9.42 -8.57
CA TRP A 248 11.69 -9.74 -7.92
C TRP A 248 11.68 -9.25 -6.48
N GLY A 249 10.48 -8.90 -5.97
CA GLY A 249 10.35 -8.42 -4.60
C GLY A 249 10.77 -6.97 -4.44
N LYS A 250 11.28 -6.64 -3.27
CA LYS A 250 11.60 -5.26 -2.87
C LYS A 250 12.99 -4.86 -3.33
N HIS A 251 13.06 -3.78 -4.11
CA HIS A 251 14.31 -3.15 -4.52
C HIS A 251 14.30 -1.66 -4.21
N VAL A 252 15.48 -1.12 -3.91
CA VAL A 252 15.70 0.30 -3.64
C VAL A 252 16.57 0.88 -4.74
N TYR A 253 16.02 1.84 -5.46
CA TYR A 253 16.67 2.61 -6.51
C TYR A 253 17.09 3.96 -5.95
N SER A 254 18.11 4.57 -6.53
CA SER A 254 18.63 5.86 -6.07
C SER A 254 18.90 6.81 -7.23
N ALA A 255 18.82 8.10 -6.95
CA ALA A 255 19.24 9.16 -7.84
C ALA A 255 19.77 10.34 -7.02
N THR A 256 20.88 10.93 -7.44
CA THR A 256 21.48 12.06 -6.74
C THR A 256 21.04 13.37 -7.41
N PRO A 257 20.32 14.25 -6.69
CA PRO A 257 19.94 15.55 -7.25
C PRO A 257 21.16 16.44 -7.53
N VAL A 258 21.09 17.19 -8.63
CA VAL A 258 21.99 18.29 -8.97
C VAL A 258 21.17 19.56 -9.01
N VAL A 259 21.33 20.40 -8.00
CA VAL A 259 20.55 21.62 -7.81
C VAL A 259 21.37 22.83 -8.25
N ASN A 260 20.90 23.54 -9.28
CA ASN A 260 21.62 24.67 -9.88
C ASN A 260 23.08 24.35 -10.25
N GLY A 261 23.32 23.12 -10.76
CA GLY A 261 24.65 22.64 -11.14
C GLY A 261 25.50 22.08 -10.01
N VAL A 262 25.01 22.10 -8.76
CA VAL A 262 25.72 21.55 -7.60
C VAL A 262 25.13 20.19 -7.23
N LYS A 263 25.96 19.15 -7.24
CA LYS A 263 25.58 17.79 -6.83
C LYS A 263 25.26 17.75 -5.33
N ALA A 264 24.12 17.20 -4.97
CA ALA A 264 23.72 17.02 -3.57
C ALA A 264 24.58 15.96 -2.87
N GLY A 265 24.79 16.13 -1.55
CA GLY A 265 25.57 15.19 -0.75
C GLY A 265 24.82 13.89 -0.39
N LYS A 266 23.53 13.79 -0.70
CA LYS A 266 22.69 12.62 -0.41
C LYS A 266 21.79 12.32 -1.60
N PRO A 267 21.63 11.05 -1.99
CA PRO A 267 20.65 10.64 -2.99
C PRO A 267 19.24 10.67 -2.41
N ILE A 268 18.26 10.76 -3.28
CA ILE A 268 16.90 10.29 -3.02
C ILE A 268 16.84 8.80 -3.32
N THR A 269 15.94 8.09 -2.63
CA THR A 269 15.70 6.68 -2.89
C THR A 269 14.24 6.43 -3.25
N VAL A 270 14.03 5.46 -4.15
CA VAL A 270 12.69 5.00 -4.57
C VAL A 270 12.61 3.50 -4.33
N THR A 271 11.72 3.09 -3.45
CA THR A 271 11.47 1.67 -3.21
C THR A 271 10.36 1.19 -4.14
N ALA A 272 10.60 0.08 -4.80
CA ALA A 272 9.62 -0.64 -5.61
C ALA A 272 9.51 -2.10 -5.15
N LEU A 273 8.34 -2.68 -5.27
CA LEU A 273 8.08 -4.10 -5.02
C LEU A 273 7.58 -4.72 -6.33
N THR A 274 8.40 -5.56 -6.93
CA THR A 274 8.09 -6.20 -8.22
C THR A 274 7.43 -7.56 -7.99
N ARG A 275 6.31 -7.80 -8.68
CA ARG A 275 5.55 -9.05 -8.63
C ARG A 275 5.12 -9.53 -10.02
N GLY A 276 4.62 -10.75 -10.09
CA GLY A 276 4.10 -11.31 -11.34
C GLY A 276 2.94 -10.49 -11.92
N ASN A 277 2.94 -10.39 -13.24
CA ASN A 277 1.81 -9.90 -14.02
C ASN A 277 1.03 -11.11 -14.55
N PHE A 278 -0.23 -11.20 -14.18
CA PHE A 278 -1.12 -12.30 -14.56
C PHE A 278 -2.38 -11.79 -15.27
N ALA A 279 -2.35 -10.52 -15.76
CA ALA A 279 -3.52 -9.89 -16.36
C ALA A 279 -4.05 -10.72 -17.55
N ASP A 280 -3.14 -11.15 -18.43
CA ASP A 280 -3.49 -11.89 -19.66
C ASP A 280 -3.76 -13.40 -19.47
N TRP A 281 -3.81 -13.87 -18.21
CA TRP A 281 -4.05 -15.28 -17.95
C TRP A 281 -5.53 -15.65 -18.10
N THR A 282 -5.78 -16.71 -18.87
CA THR A 282 -7.14 -17.26 -19.03
C THR A 282 -7.62 -17.93 -17.72
N PRO A 283 -8.94 -18.11 -17.54
CA PRO A 283 -9.49 -18.85 -16.40
C PRO A 283 -8.88 -20.25 -16.25
N GLU A 284 -8.61 -20.94 -17.34
CA GLU A 284 -7.99 -22.28 -17.36
C GLU A 284 -6.55 -22.22 -16.85
N GLN A 285 -5.78 -21.22 -17.27
CA GLN A 285 -4.42 -20.99 -16.77
C GLN A 285 -4.43 -20.69 -15.27
N ARG A 286 -5.36 -19.84 -14.79
CA ARG A 286 -5.53 -19.55 -13.36
C ARG A 286 -5.92 -20.78 -12.56
N LYS A 287 -6.82 -21.65 -13.06
CA LYS A 287 -7.20 -22.93 -12.42
C LYS A 287 -6.05 -23.95 -12.40
N ALA A 288 -5.16 -23.89 -13.38
CA ALA A 288 -3.99 -24.76 -13.47
C ALA A 288 -2.78 -24.21 -12.66
N ALA A 289 -2.84 -23.00 -12.16
CA ALA A 289 -1.73 -22.33 -11.50
C ALA A 289 -1.32 -22.98 -10.18
N ALA A 290 -0.15 -22.58 -9.69
CA ALA A 290 0.30 -22.85 -8.34
C ALA A 290 -0.60 -22.12 -7.31
N GLN A 291 -0.82 -22.76 -6.16
CA GLN A 291 -1.56 -22.19 -5.03
C GLN A 291 -0.78 -22.42 -3.74
N CYS A 292 -0.21 -21.36 -3.21
CA CYS A 292 0.55 -21.40 -1.97
C CYS A 292 -0.36 -21.20 -0.76
N ILE A 293 -0.48 -22.21 0.08
CA ILE A 293 -1.20 -22.16 1.35
C ILE A 293 -0.20 -22.41 2.47
N PHE A 294 0.03 -21.43 3.31
CA PHE A 294 0.81 -21.59 4.53
C PHE A 294 -0.06 -22.22 5.63
N ASP A 295 0.53 -23.13 6.40
CA ASP A 295 -0.14 -23.74 7.54
C ASP A 295 -0.42 -22.68 8.62
N GLU A 296 0.54 -21.77 8.84
CA GLU A 296 0.43 -20.59 9.71
C GLU A 296 1.08 -19.39 9.04
N SER A 297 0.44 -18.22 9.11
CA SER A 297 0.99 -16.95 8.61
C SER A 297 1.77 -16.18 9.70
N THR A 298 1.66 -16.59 10.96
CA THR A 298 2.35 -15.98 12.10
C THR A 298 3.04 -17.05 12.91
N VAL A 299 4.34 -16.88 13.15
CA VAL A 299 5.15 -17.73 14.01
C VAL A 299 5.71 -16.89 15.16
N SER A 300 5.52 -17.36 16.39
CA SER A 300 6.09 -16.71 17.58
C SER A 300 7.44 -17.32 17.93
N PHE A 301 8.44 -16.47 18.17
CA PHE A 301 9.72 -16.88 18.71
C PHE A 301 9.80 -16.75 20.25
N GLY A 302 8.68 -16.37 20.90
CA GLY A 302 8.59 -16.28 22.35
C GLY A 302 9.39 -15.11 22.94
N THR A 303 9.90 -15.31 24.16
CA THR A 303 10.72 -14.31 24.86
C THR A 303 12.20 -14.68 24.76
N VAL A 304 13.02 -13.77 24.25
CA VAL A 304 14.46 -13.97 24.05
C VAL A 304 15.26 -12.76 24.55
N LYS A 305 16.53 -12.97 24.87
CA LYS A 305 17.45 -11.87 25.19
C LYS A 305 17.91 -11.18 23.92
N ALA A 306 18.14 -9.85 23.98
CA ALA A 306 18.77 -9.11 22.90
C ALA A 306 20.11 -9.74 22.51
N GLY A 307 20.40 -9.83 21.21
CA GLY A 307 21.57 -10.49 20.66
C GLY A 307 21.41 -12.01 20.45
N THR A 308 20.27 -12.60 20.81
CA THR A 308 19.98 -14.01 20.50
C THR A 308 19.71 -14.19 19.01
N GLN A 309 20.21 -15.27 18.43
CA GLN A 309 19.80 -15.72 17.11
C GLN A 309 18.61 -16.66 17.26
N VAL A 310 17.54 -16.37 16.54
CA VAL A 310 16.29 -17.15 16.55
C VAL A 310 16.11 -17.83 15.20
N ASP A 311 15.74 -19.08 15.22
CA ASP A 311 15.32 -19.84 14.04
C ASP A 311 13.80 -20.02 14.07
N ALA A 312 13.15 -19.72 12.95
CA ALA A 312 11.72 -19.93 12.73
C ALA A 312 11.51 -20.65 11.39
N VAL A 313 10.40 -21.33 11.24
CA VAL A 313 10.09 -22.07 10.01
C VAL A 313 8.63 -21.85 9.66
N PHE A 314 8.37 -21.41 8.42
CA PHE A 314 7.02 -21.38 7.86
C PHE A 314 6.83 -22.59 6.95
N THR A 315 5.82 -23.40 7.22
CA THR A 315 5.46 -24.55 6.41
C THR A 315 4.30 -24.20 5.48
N PHE A 316 4.34 -24.72 4.28
CA PHE A 316 3.33 -24.47 3.26
C PHE A 316 3.03 -25.71 2.42
N THR A 317 1.90 -25.67 1.74
CA THR A 317 1.52 -26.69 0.75
C THR A 317 1.20 -26.00 -0.58
N ASN A 318 1.75 -26.49 -1.67
CA ASN A 318 1.28 -26.12 -2.99
C ASN A 318 -0.01 -26.89 -3.30
N LYS A 319 -1.16 -26.27 -3.13
CA LYS A 319 -2.49 -26.87 -3.46
C LYS A 319 -2.85 -26.75 -4.93
N GLY A 320 -2.04 -26.04 -5.71
CA GLY A 320 -2.24 -25.87 -7.15
C GLY A 320 -1.86 -27.10 -7.97
N LYS A 321 -2.00 -26.96 -9.28
CA LYS A 321 -1.69 -28.01 -10.27
C LYS A 321 -0.35 -27.81 -10.95
N SER A 322 0.19 -26.60 -10.93
CA SER A 322 1.52 -26.25 -11.45
C SER A 322 2.55 -26.13 -10.33
N PRO A 323 3.84 -26.24 -10.63
CA PRO A 323 4.90 -26.00 -9.67
C PRO A 323 4.84 -24.60 -9.08
N LEU A 324 5.11 -24.51 -7.78
CA LEU A 324 5.19 -23.27 -7.01
C LEU A 324 6.63 -22.80 -6.95
N THR A 325 6.85 -21.55 -7.35
CA THR A 325 8.15 -20.89 -7.29
C THR A 325 8.06 -19.67 -6.37
N PHE A 326 9.06 -19.51 -5.50
CA PHE A 326 9.27 -18.33 -4.69
C PHE A 326 10.39 -17.51 -5.31
N TYR A 327 10.13 -16.22 -5.56
CA TYR A 327 11.08 -15.34 -6.24
C TYR A 327 11.88 -14.49 -5.26
N SER A 328 11.25 -14.00 -4.19
CA SER A 328 11.92 -13.20 -3.14
C SER A 328 11.28 -13.42 -1.77
N LEU A 329 12.05 -13.12 -0.74
CA LEU A 329 11.61 -12.97 0.64
C LEU A 329 12.21 -11.68 1.17
N ASP A 330 11.38 -10.72 1.46
CA ASP A 330 11.76 -9.36 1.87
C ASP A 330 11.27 -9.10 3.29
N ALA A 331 12.19 -8.84 4.21
CA ALA A 331 11.86 -8.44 5.58
C ALA A 331 11.72 -6.91 5.68
N ASP A 332 10.85 -6.45 6.57
CA ASP A 332 10.71 -5.03 6.93
C ASP A 332 11.73 -4.59 7.99
N SER A 333 12.38 -5.53 8.64
CA SER A 333 13.29 -5.33 9.75
C SER A 333 14.70 -5.84 9.45
N PRO A 334 15.75 -5.18 9.97
CA PRO A 334 17.13 -5.63 9.77
C PRO A 334 17.44 -6.94 10.52
N GLY A 335 18.49 -7.63 10.11
CA GLY A 335 18.96 -8.84 10.78
C GLY A 335 18.09 -10.08 10.54
N VAL A 336 17.17 -10.02 9.59
CA VAL A 336 16.30 -11.14 9.24
C VAL A 336 16.71 -11.69 7.87
N THR A 337 16.92 -13.01 7.81
CA THR A 337 17.26 -13.71 6.57
C THR A 337 16.42 -14.97 6.45
N GLY A 338 15.97 -15.28 5.25
CA GLY A 338 15.24 -16.50 4.95
C GLY A 338 15.88 -17.24 3.79
N THR A 339 15.71 -18.56 3.76
CA THR A 339 16.12 -19.37 2.63
C THR A 339 14.89 -19.82 1.87
N LEU A 340 14.77 -19.39 0.63
CA LEU A 340 13.68 -19.83 -0.24
C LEU A 340 13.92 -21.27 -0.67
N PRO A 341 12.86 -22.11 -0.65
CA PRO A 341 12.96 -23.46 -1.21
C PRO A 341 13.11 -23.37 -2.73
N GLY A 342 13.62 -24.42 -3.32
CA GLY A 342 13.50 -24.62 -4.77
C GLY A 342 12.05 -24.77 -5.21
N GLU A 343 11.85 -25.06 -6.49
CA GLU A 343 10.52 -25.31 -7.04
C GLU A 343 9.80 -26.43 -6.28
N THR A 344 8.58 -26.14 -5.85
CA THR A 344 7.75 -27.12 -5.12
C THR A 344 6.64 -27.63 -6.01
N GLY A 345 6.69 -28.91 -6.35
CA GLY A 345 5.73 -29.56 -7.25
C GLY A 345 4.28 -29.48 -6.74
N ALA A 346 3.33 -29.75 -7.65
CA ALA A 346 1.90 -29.78 -7.33
C ALA A 346 1.59 -30.74 -6.17
N GLN A 347 0.72 -30.32 -5.24
CA GLN A 347 0.28 -31.07 -4.05
C GLN A 347 1.41 -31.45 -3.08
N LYS A 348 2.59 -30.83 -3.20
CA LYS A 348 3.72 -31.06 -2.31
C LYS A 348 3.79 -30.01 -1.19
N LYS A 349 4.36 -30.43 -0.07
CA LYS A 349 4.69 -29.54 1.06
C LYS A 349 6.12 -29.03 0.94
N GLY A 350 6.36 -27.86 1.52
CA GLY A 350 7.67 -27.27 1.67
C GLY A 350 7.77 -26.41 2.91
N SER A 351 8.93 -25.81 3.13
CA SER A 351 9.16 -24.92 4.25
C SER A 351 10.11 -23.77 3.86
N ILE A 352 9.96 -22.65 4.54
CA ILE A 352 10.84 -21.49 4.47
C ILE A 352 11.47 -21.30 5.85
N PRO A 353 12.72 -21.72 6.07
CA PRO A 353 13.44 -21.41 7.28
C PRO A 353 13.84 -19.93 7.27
N VAL A 354 13.68 -19.28 8.43
CA VAL A 354 14.00 -17.87 8.66
C VAL A 354 14.87 -17.76 9.91
N LYS A 355 15.91 -16.94 9.81
CA LYS A 355 16.80 -16.61 10.93
C LYS A 355 16.65 -15.14 11.28
N VAL A 356 16.55 -14.86 12.58
CA VAL A 356 16.45 -13.50 13.11
C VAL A 356 17.61 -13.24 14.05
N ASN A 357 18.42 -12.25 13.73
CA ASN A 357 19.43 -11.73 14.64
C ASN A 357 18.84 -10.57 15.44
N THR A 358 18.50 -10.81 16.70
CA THR A 358 17.82 -9.84 17.55
C THR A 358 18.73 -8.68 18.01
N SER A 359 20.05 -8.74 17.77
CA SER A 359 20.95 -7.60 18.07
C SER A 359 20.66 -6.35 17.27
N SER A 360 20.01 -6.51 16.10
CA SER A 360 19.63 -5.41 15.20
C SER A 360 18.23 -4.86 15.48
N LEU A 361 17.52 -5.41 16.46
CA LEU A 361 16.13 -5.09 16.77
C LEU A 361 16.01 -4.35 18.11
N PRO A 362 15.03 -3.46 18.28
CA PRO A 362 14.78 -2.82 19.56
C PRO A 362 14.27 -3.81 20.61
N LYS A 363 14.53 -3.53 21.87
CA LYS A 363 13.91 -4.26 22.98
C LYS A 363 12.42 -3.97 23.06
N GLY A 364 11.64 -4.94 23.51
CA GLY A 364 10.20 -4.89 23.66
C GLY A 364 9.46 -5.89 22.78
N GLU A 365 8.16 -5.71 22.67
CA GLU A 365 7.33 -6.48 21.73
C GLU A 365 7.76 -6.19 20.30
N THR A 366 7.96 -7.26 19.55
CA THR A 366 8.49 -7.19 18.19
C THR A 366 7.54 -7.93 17.24
N VAL A 367 7.21 -7.26 16.16
CA VAL A 367 6.49 -7.85 15.01
C VAL A 367 7.33 -7.56 13.77
N ILE A 368 7.72 -8.62 13.08
CA ILE A 368 8.49 -8.54 11.84
C ILE A 368 7.61 -9.07 10.71
N MET A 369 7.44 -8.27 9.67
CA MET A 369 6.72 -8.67 8.47
C MET A 369 7.71 -9.15 7.40
N LEU A 370 7.43 -10.32 6.87
CA LEU A 370 8.10 -10.90 5.72
C LEU A 370 7.14 -10.86 4.53
N THR A 371 7.55 -10.29 3.42
CA THR A 371 6.80 -10.33 2.17
C THR A 371 7.44 -11.35 1.23
N VAL A 372 6.70 -12.36 0.87
CA VAL A 372 7.16 -13.42 -0.05
C VAL A 372 6.52 -13.19 -1.42
N THR A 373 7.34 -13.13 -2.47
CA THR A 373 6.88 -13.02 -3.85
C THR A 373 6.83 -14.38 -4.50
N THR A 374 5.70 -14.72 -5.13
CA THR A 374 5.44 -16.06 -5.71
C THR A 374 4.90 -15.97 -7.13
N ASN A 375 4.86 -17.13 -7.81
CA ASN A 375 4.17 -17.32 -9.09
C ASN A 375 2.69 -17.67 -8.96
N CYS A 376 2.07 -17.46 -7.79
CA CYS A 376 0.64 -17.73 -7.59
C CYS A 376 -0.20 -16.53 -8.09
N PRO A 377 -1.06 -16.66 -9.10
CA PRO A 377 -1.84 -15.54 -9.61
C PRO A 377 -2.83 -14.97 -8.59
N ALA A 378 -3.41 -15.81 -7.75
CA ALA A 378 -4.35 -15.37 -6.71
C ALA A 378 -3.66 -14.63 -5.55
N ARG A 379 -2.42 -14.99 -5.22
CA ARG A 379 -1.64 -14.40 -4.12
C ARG A 379 -0.18 -14.25 -4.52
N PRO A 380 0.13 -13.32 -5.45
CA PRO A 380 1.52 -13.11 -5.91
C PRO A 380 2.43 -12.56 -4.81
N LEU A 381 1.86 -11.91 -3.80
CA LEU A 381 2.52 -11.43 -2.58
C LEU A 381 1.83 -12.05 -1.38
N ILE A 382 2.61 -12.61 -0.46
CA ILE A 382 2.12 -13.22 0.78
C ILE A 382 2.89 -12.62 1.94
N ASN A 383 2.17 -12.06 2.92
CA ASN A 383 2.78 -11.57 4.14
C ASN A 383 2.76 -12.65 5.21
N LEU A 384 3.92 -12.85 5.83
CA LEU A 384 4.15 -13.73 6.98
C LEU A 384 4.67 -12.88 8.13
N PHE A 385 4.41 -13.26 9.35
CA PHE A 385 4.76 -12.50 10.54
C PHE A 385 5.56 -13.33 11.53
N LEU A 386 6.60 -12.74 12.06
CA LEU A 386 7.31 -13.25 13.24
C LEU A 386 7.02 -12.33 14.41
N THR A 387 6.66 -12.91 15.55
CA THR A 387 6.30 -12.15 16.75
C THR A 387 7.09 -12.65 17.95
N GLY A 388 7.43 -11.78 18.88
CA GLY A 388 8.10 -12.16 20.12
C GLY A 388 8.43 -10.97 21.01
N LEU A 389 9.04 -11.24 22.15
CA LEU A 389 9.48 -10.25 23.13
C LEU A 389 11.00 -10.29 23.27
N ILE A 390 11.68 -9.18 23.02
CA ILE A 390 13.13 -9.01 23.18
C ILE A 390 13.41 -8.26 24.49
N GLN A 391 14.16 -8.92 25.40
CA GLN A 391 14.54 -8.41 26.73
C GLN A 391 15.98 -7.86 26.77
#